data_286305138cb7818e328d1849eb59b51d
#
_entry.id   286305138cb7818e328d1849eb59b51d
#
_cell.length_a   1.000
_cell.length_b   1.000
_cell.length_c   1.000
_cell.angle_alpha   90.00
_cell.angle_beta   90.00
_cell.angle_gamma   90.00
#
_symmetry.space_group_name_H-M   'P 1'
#
loop_
_entity.id
_entity.type
_entity.pdbx_description
1 polymer ?
#
loop_
_entity_poly.entity_id
_entity_poly.type
_entity_poly.pdbx_seq_one_letter_code
_entity_poly.pdbx_strand_id
1 'polypeptide(L)'
;MISLIGMGSGCPESLTAQGLAALQSAGLILGAKRLLEHLPAGCTADRKAVYKPEEILACLAAQPDTDAAVLYSGDTGFYSGAAKLLPLLRAMGYAVRVLPGLSSVQLLAAAVGRPWQDWKLVSAHGRACDPVAEVLAHSQVFFLTGGGDTPASLCAKLTAAGLGAAHALVGESLGTPAESIRFGLARELAAQSFAPLSVLLIEREALPPRRTPGLPDDAFIRGAVPMTKQEVRAAALAKLAVTPTDTLWDVGAGTGSVSVELALAATAGQVYAVECDPEACALIQQNREKFAAYNLTLIEGKAPEALGALPAPDAVFIGGTKGNMDAVINAVLHKNPAARLCIAAIALETLSTAIAALTAHGLAAEVTQIAVSRTKTAGSLHLLMANNPVFLITGART
;
A
#
# COMPACT_ATOMS: atom_id res chain seq x y z
N MET A 1 6.49 25.76 33.60
CA MET A 1 6.24 25.74 32.13
C MET A 1 6.93 24.55 31.48
N ILE A 2 6.23 23.81 30.58
CA ILE A 2 6.85 22.70 29.86
C ILE A 2 6.94 23.05 28.38
N SER A 3 8.15 22.97 27.79
CA SER A 3 8.39 23.24 26.38
C SER A 3 8.65 21.91 25.63
N LEU A 4 7.79 21.54 24.66
CA LEU A 4 8.04 20.45 23.73
C LEU A 4 8.80 21.03 22.54
N ILE A 5 10.03 20.60 22.30
CA ILE A 5 10.96 21.24 21.36
C ILE A 5 11.34 20.29 20.24
N GLY A 6 11.11 20.68 18.99
CA GLY A 6 11.64 20.04 17.81
C GLY A 6 13.12 20.43 17.62
N MET A 7 14.00 19.43 17.64
CA MET A 7 15.46 19.61 17.56
C MET A 7 16.01 19.62 16.12
N GLY A 8 15.15 19.60 15.12
CA GLY A 8 15.59 19.51 13.73
C GLY A 8 16.42 18.25 13.47
N SER A 9 17.56 18.41 12.80
CA SER A 9 18.54 17.34 12.58
C SER A 9 19.19 16.82 13.88
N GLY A 10 19.06 17.55 14.97
CA GLY A 10 19.78 17.34 16.22
C GLY A 10 21.04 18.20 16.35
N CYS A 11 21.42 18.94 15.31
CA CYS A 11 22.51 19.92 15.35
C CYS A 11 21.98 21.27 15.88
N PRO A 12 22.76 22.01 16.66
CA PRO A 12 22.35 23.32 17.21
C PRO A 12 21.88 24.32 16.14
N GLU A 13 22.47 24.28 14.95
CA GLU A 13 22.18 25.17 13.83
C GLU A 13 20.77 24.93 13.23
N SER A 14 20.18 23.78 13.48
CA SER A 14 18.81 23.42 13.03
C SER A 14 17.71 23.83 14.02
N LEU A 15 18.10 24.36 15.21
CA LEU A 15 17.15 24.83 16.19
C LEU A 15 16.56 26.19 15.80
N THR A 16 15.27 26.35 16.11
CA THR A 16 14.67 27.69 16.07
C THR A 16 15.19 28.57 17.22
N ALA A 17 15.25 29.88 17.03
CA ALA A 17 15.66 30.82 18.09
C ALA A 17 14.80 30.64 19.35
N GLN A 18 13.50 30.36 19.20
CA GLN A 18 12.61 30.10 20.34
C GLN A 18 12.93 28.77 21.04
N GLY A 19 13.29 27.73 20.27
CA GLY A 19 13.75 26.45 20.82
C GLY A 19 15.02 26.57 21.62
N LEU A 20 15.99 27.34 21.09
CA LEU A 20 17.25 27.62 21.78
C LEU A 20 17.03 28.36 23.09
N ALA A 21 16.23 29.46 23.08
CA ALA A 21 15.91 30.21 24.29
C ALA A 21 15.21 29.34 25.35
N ALA A 22 14.27 28.48 24.93
CA ALA A 22 13.58 27.57 25.84
C ALA A 22 14.52 26.52 26.46
N LEU A 23 15.49 26.03 25.69
CA LEU A 23 16.52 25.10 26.18
C LEU A 23 17.44 25.75 27.21
N GLN A 24 17.88 26.97 26.95
CA GLN A 24 18.79 27.72 27.82
C GLN A 24 18.11 28.13 29.13
N SER A 25 16.79 28.38 29.13
CA SER A 25 16.03 28.76 30.34
C SER A 25 15.51 27.56 31.14
N ALA A 26 15.54 26.35 30.58
CA ALA A 26 15.06 25.15 31.28
C ALA A 26 15.97 24.78 32.46
N GLY A 27 15.36 24.30 33.54
CA GLY A 27 16.06 23.68 34.67
C GLY A 27 16.17 22.16 34.54
N LEU A 28 15.29 21.57 33.70
CA LEU A 28 15.28 20.11 33.40
C LEU A 28 15.13 19.88 31.91
N ILE A 29 15.99 19.05 31.31
CA ILE A 29 15.93 18.65 29.91
C ILE A 29 15.74 17.14 29.81
N LEU A 30 14.66 16.73 29.11
CA LEU A 30 14.27 15.33 28.91
C LEU A 30 14.30 15.00 27.42
N GLY A 31 14.81 13.84 27.06
CA GLY A 31 14.85 13.42 25.65
C GLY A 31 15.65 12.15 25.42
N ALA A 32 15.67 11.67 24.20
CA ALA A 32 16.51 10.54 23.82
C ALA A 32 18.01 10.89 24.03
N LYS A 33 18.81 9.90 24.46
CA LYS A 33 20.25 10.06 24.77
C LYS A 33 20.99 10.82 23.66
N ARG A 34 20.76 10.44 22.41
CA ARG A 34 21.34 11.08 21.22
C ARG A 34 21.10 12.60 21.15
N LEU A 35 19.91 13.07 21.53
CA LEU A 35 19.57 14.51 21.49
C LEU A 35 20.22 15.27 22.63
N LEU A 36 20.45 14.61 23.78
CA LEU A 36 21.09 15.22 24.93
C LEU A 36 22.61 15.35 24.76
N GLU A 37 23.22 14.58 23.88
CA GLU A 37 24.66 14.62 23.56
C GLU A 37 25.04 15.85 22.73
N HIS A 38 24.08 16.42 21.97
CA HIS A 38 24.30 17.52 21.02
C HIS A 38 23.59 18.81 21.44
N LEU A 39 23.43 19.05 22.74
CA LEU A 39 22.82 20.28 23.21
C LEU A 39 23.72 21.49 22.94
N PRO A 40 23.13 22.66 22.56
CA PRO A 40 23.89 23.88 22.35
C PRO A 40 24.57 24.36 23.63
N ALA A 41 25.60 25.18 23.47
CA ALA A 41 26.28 25.84 24.60
C ALA A 41 25.32 26.67 25.43
N GLY A 42 25.56 26.75 26.74
CA GLY A 42 24.72 27.52 27.67
C GLY A 42 23.55 26.74 28.29
N CYS A 43 23.36 25.49 27.93
CA CYS A 43 22.37 24.62 28.58
C CYS A 43 22.97 23.99 29.84
N THR A 44 22.61 24.53 31.02
CA THR A 44 23.13 24.08 32.33
C THR A 44 22.16 23.20 33.12
N ALA A 45 20.99 22.92 32.56
CA ALA A 45 19.92 22.15 33.16
C ALA A 45 20.31 20.67 33.47
N ASP A 46 19.64 20.09 34.46
CA ASP A 46 19.65 18.64 34.66
C ASP A 46 19.18 17.88 33.40
N ARG A 47 19.84 16.78 33.06
CA ARG A 47 19.56 16.01 31.85
C ARG A 47 19.13 14.58 32.20
N LYS A 48 17.99 14.13 31.65
CA LYS A 48 17.56 12.75 31.82
C LYS A 48 17.22 12.11 30.48
N ALA A 49 17.84 10.95 30.21
CA ALA A 49 17.64 10.20 28.97
C ALA A 49 16.35 9.37 29.04
N VAL A 50 15.20 10.02 28.87
CA VAL A 50 13.86 9.43 28.88
C VAL A 50 13.08 9.90 27.66
N TYR A 51 12.27 9.03 27.07
CA TYR A 51 11.47 9.35 25.87
C TYR A 51 10.04 8.79 25.90
N LYS A 52 9.75 7.86 26.83
CA LYS A 52 8.40 7.34 26.99
C LYS A 52 7.56 8.32 27.79
N PRO A 53 6.28 8.55 27.42
CA PRO A 53 5.40 9.48 28.14
C PRO A 53 5.37 9.26 29.64
N GLU A 54 5.28 8.01 30.09
CA GLU A 54 5.17 7.65 31.50
C GLU A 54 6.43 8.06 32.28
N GLU A 55 7.62 7.83 31.70
CA GLU A 55 8.92 8.18 32.30
C GLU A 55 9.09 9.71 32.36
N ILE A 56 8.66 10.41 31.30
CA ILE A 56 8.69 11.87 31.24
C ILE A 56 7.78 12.45 32.33
N LEU A 57 6.53 11.96 32.44
CA LEU A 57 5.58 12.43 33.47
C LEU A 57 6.12 12.20 34.88
N ALA A 58 6.74 11.04 35.15
CA ALA A 58 7.38 10.78 36.44
C ALA A 58 8.52 11.74 36.75
N CYS A 59 9.34 12.10 35.76
CA CYS A 59 10.41 13.10 35.94
C CYS A 59 9.86 14.49 36.24
N LEU A 60 8.78 14.91 35.54
CA LEU A 60 8.14 16.22 35.78
C LEU A 60 7.47 16.29 37.13
N ALA A 61 6.79 15.20 37.57
CA ALA A 61 6.15 15.13 38.89
C ALA A 61 7.19 15.22 40.05
N ALA A 62 8.41 14.75 39.84
CA ALA A 62 9.49 14.84 40.83
C ALA A 62 10.09 16.25 40.98
N GLN A 63 9.82 17.15 40.01
CA GLN A 63 10.33 18.54 39.99
C GLN A 63 9.24 19.52 39.53
N PRO A 64 8.14 19.71 40.31
CA PRO A 64 6.91 20.38 39.86
C PRO A 64 7.10 21.87 39.56
N ASP A 65 8.03 22.53 40.24
CA ASP A 65 8.28 23.97 40.11
C ASP A 65 9.40 24.29 39.09
N THR A 66 9.93 23.29 38.40
CA THR A 66 11.04 23.46 37.46
C THR A 66 10.52 23.59 36.03
N ASP A 67 10.96 24.63 35.31
CA ASP A 67 10.72 24.74 33.87
C ASP A 67 11.45 23.61 33.15
N ALA A 68 10.71 22.86 32.30
CA ALA A 68 11.26 21.69 31.64
C ALA A 68 11.18 21.80 30.12
N ALA A 69 12.19 21.26 29.45
CA ALA A 69 12.24 21.04 27.99
C ALA A 69 12.20 19.54 27.66
N VAL A 70 11.28 19.13 26.79
CA VAL A 70 11.19 17.78 26.27
C VAL A 70 11.55 17.80 24.79
N LEU A 71 12.58 17.03 24.43
CA LEU A 71 13.21 17.07 23.11
C LEU A 71 12.66 16.00 22.18
N TYR A 72 12.39 16.39 20.95
CA TYR A 72 11.98 15.50 19.88
C TYR A 72 12.88 15.71 18.65
N SER A 73 13.22 14.60 17.96
CA SER A 73 13.94 14.67 16.70
C SER A 73 13.03 15.26 15.61
N GLY A 74 13.56 16.06 14.72
CA GLY A 74 12.80 16.69 13.65
C GLY A 74 11.82 17.74 14.18
N ASP A 75 10.61 17.73 13.67
CA ASP A 75 9.51 18.61 14.04
C ASP A 75 8.54 17.93 15.03
N THR A 76 8.00 18.71 15.97
CA THR A 76 7.05 18.22 16.97
C THR A 76 5.70 17.79 16.40
N GLY A 77 5.32 18.26 15.21
CA GLY A 77 4.07 17.91 14.52
C GLY A 77 4.20 16.81 13.48
N PHE A 78 5.44 16.40 13.10
CA PHE A 78 5.66 15.44 12.03
C PHE A 78 6.00 14.04 12.58
N TYR A 79 4.98 13.18 12.72
CA TYR A 79 5.09 11.81 13.26
C TYR A 79 5.83 11.73 14.60
N SER A 80 5.74 12.78 15.42
CA SER A 80 6.48 12.93 16.66
C SER A 80 5.76 12.29 17.86
N GLY A 81 6.55 11.83 18.83
CA GLY A 81 6.07 11.42 20.15
C GLY A 81 5.36 12.54 20.94
N ALA A 82 5.57 13.80 20.59
CA ALA A 82 4.87 14.94 21.17
C ALA A 82 3.34 14.81 21.09
N ALA A 83 2.82 14.22 20.01
CA ALA A 83 1.40 13.98 19.83
C ALA A 83 0.78 13.09 20.92
N LYS A 84 1.55 12.18 21.51
CA LYS A 84 1.11 11.32 22.64
C LYS A 84 1.25 12.00 23.99
N LEU A 85 2.31 12.78 24.19
CA LEU A 85 2.60 13.41 25.47
C LEU A 85 1.74 14.67 25.73
N LEU A 86 1.51 15.49 24.71
CA LEU A 86 0.80 16.77 24.84
C LEU A 86 -0.60 16.65 25.50
N PRO A 87 -1.47 15.70 25.08
CA PRO A 87 -2.79 15.53 25.74
C PRO A 87 -2.65 15.16 27.21
N LEU A 88 -1.67 14.32 27.57
CA LEU A 88 -1.45 13.88 28.95
C LEU A 88 -1.00 15.03 29.83
N LEU A 89 -0.07 15.86 29.36
CA LEU A 89 0.38 17.05 30.10
C LEU A 89 -0.76 18.05 30.33
N ARG A 90 -1.59 18.28 29.32
CA ARG A 90 -2.76 19.17 29.43
C ARG A 90 -3.79 18.63 30.42
N ALA A 91 -4.06 17.32 30.40
CA ALA A 91 -4.99 16.69 31.34
C ALA A 91 -4.50 16.77 32.80
N MET A 92 -3.19 16.84 33.01
CA MET A 92 -2.58 17.02 34.34
C MET A 92 -2.44 18.49 34.74
N GLY A 93 -2.94 19.45 33.94
CA GLY A 93 -2.93 20.89 34.26
C GLY A 93 -1.60 21.60 34.00
N TYR A 94 -0.65 20.96 33.34
CA TYR A 94 0.60 21.62 33.02
C TYR A 94 0.43 22.74 31.97
N ALA A 95 1.09 23.86 32.17
CA ALA A 95 1.24 24.89 31.13
C ALA A 95 2.27 24.41 30.11
N VAL A 96 1.82 24.18 28.85
CA VAL A 96 2.66 23.60 27.80
C VAL A 96 2.80 24.52 26.61
N ARG A 97 4.03 24.68 26.13
CA ARG A 97 4.39 25.34 24.87
C ARG A 97 4.95 24.31 23.89
N VAL A 98 4.49 24.31 22.63
CA VAL A 98 5.01 23.47 21.57
C VAL A 98 5.82 24.33 20.61
N LEU A 99 7.08 23.97 20.39
CA LEU A 99 8.01 24.68 19.53
C LEU A 99 8.39 23.79 18.34
N PRO A 100 8.23 24.29 17.10
CA PRO A 100 8.52 23.51 15.91
C PRO A 100 10.03 23.29 15.71
N GLY A 101 10.38 22.31 14.89
CA GLY A 101 11.72 22.08 14.39
C GLY A 101 11.69 21.77 12.90
N LEU A 102 12.86 21.64 12.27
CA LEU A 102 12.95 21.22 10.88
C LEU A 102 12.69 19.71 10.76
N SER A 103 11.67 19.33 9.99
CA SER A 103 11.40 17.92 9.73
C SER A 103 12.33 17.34 8.66
N SER A 104 12.50 16.02 8.63
CA SER A 104 13.32 15.34 7.63
C SER A 104 12.82 15.54 6.20
N VAL A 105 11.52 15.77 5.99
CA VAL A 105 10.97 16.09 4.66
C VAL A 105 11.46 17.47 4.20
N GLN A 106 11.48 18.47 5.07
CA GLN A 106 12.00 19.80 4.75
C GLN A 106 13.50 19.79 4.49
N LEU A 107 14.25 19.03 5.31
CA LEU A 107 15.69 18.87 5.12
C LEU A 107 16.01 18.19 3.79
N LEU A 108 15.30 17.10 3.45
CA LEU A 108 15.48 16.44 2.15
C LEU A 108 15.14 17.37 0.99
N ALA A 109 14.01 18.06 1.06
CA ALA A 109 13.56 19.00 0.04
C ALA A 109 14.59 20.11 -0.21
N ALA A 110 15.16 20.68 0.86
CA ALA A 110 16.22 21.68 0.79
C ALA A 110 17.51 21.11 0.18
N ALA A 111 17.94 19.92 0.62
CA ALA A 111 19.16 19.28 0.14
C ALA A 111 19.10 18.96 -1.36
N VAL A 112 17.91 18.66 -1.91
CA VAL A 112 17.73 18.37 -3.34
C VAL A 112 17.21 19.56 -4.16
N GLY A 113 16.97 20.71 -3.51
CA GLY A 113 16.49 21.94 -4.16
C GLY A 113 15.10 21.81 -4.77
N ARG A 114 14.19 21.04 -4.13
CA ARG A 114 12.86 20.72 -4.67
C ARG A 114 11.74 21.00 -3.68
N PRO A 115 10.59 21.54 -4.12
CA PRO A 115 9.41 21.70 -3.28
C PRO A 115 8.82 20.33 -2.90
N TRP A 116 8.23 20.23 -1.71
CA TRP A 116 7.68 18.99 -1.15
C TRP A 116 6.16 19.01 -0.97
N GLN A 117 5.47 20.09 -1.38
CA GLN A 117 4.01 20.20 -1.23
C GLN A 117 3.24 19.10 -1.96
N ASP A 118 3.79 18.56 -3.05
CA ASP A 118 3.16 17.52 -3.86
C ASP A 118 3.61 16.10 -3.46
N TRP A 119 4.48 15.98 -2.46
CA TRP A 119 4.90 14.68 -1.95
C TRP A 119 3.85 14.09 -1.04
N LYS A 120 3.47 12.85 -1.29
CA LYS A 120 2.70 12.07 -0.31
C LYS A 120 3.61 11.69 0.85
N LEU A 121 3.24 12.10 2.05
CA LEU A 121 4.03 11.83 3.25
C LEU A 121 3.52 10.57 3.94
N VAL A 122 4.40 9.58 4.14
CA VAL A 122 4.10 8.29 4.74
C VAL A 122 5.11 7.98 5.83
N SER A 123 4.65 7.44 6.96
CA SER A 123 5.54 6.93 7.99
C SER A 123 5.60 5.41 7.95
N ALA A 124 6.76 4.88 7.62
CA ALA A 124 7.14 3.47 7.79
C ALA A 124 7.91 3.24 9.10
N HIS A 125 8.04 4.28 9.96
CA HIS A 125 8.72 4.19 11.24
C HIS A 125 7.77 3.71 12.33
N GLY A 126 7.85 2.42 12.71
CA GLY A 126 7.04 1.84 13.78
C GLY A 126 5.53 1.78 13.50
N ARG A 127 5.13 1.84 12.23
CA ARG A 127 3.75 1.70 11.75
C ARG A 127 3.70 0.76 10.56
N ALA A 128 2.61 0.02 10.44
CA ALA A 128 2.37 -0.78 9.25
C ALA A 128 2.24 0.16 8.02
N CYS A 129 2.99 -0.15 6.97
CA CYS A 129 3.03 0.60 5.73
C CYS A 129 3.03 -0.38 4.55
N ASP A 130 2.16 -0.15 3.58
CA ASP A 130 2.22 -0.81 2.28
C ASP A 130 2.83 0.15 1.25
N PRO A 131 4.14 0.07 0.97
CA PRO A 131 4.80 0.96 0.04
C PRO A 131 4.29 0.79 -1.39
N VAL A 132 3.79 -0.39 -1.77
CA VAL A 132 3.27 -0.66 -3.11
C VAL A 132 1.98 0.11 -3.33
N ALA A 133 1.03 0.01 -2.40
CA ALA A 133 -0.23 0.75 -2.47
C ALA A 133 -0.01 2.27 -2.52
N GLU A 134 0.89 2.80 -1.67
CA GLU A 134 1.20 4.23 -1.65
C GLU A 134 1.83 4.72 -2.96
N VAL A 135 2.81 3.98 -3.49
CA VAL A 135 3.47 4.34 -4.77
C VAL A 135 2.53 4.13 -5.96
N LEU A 136 1.59 3.20 -5.92
CA LEU A 136 0.56 3.06 -6.96
C LEU A 136 -0.45 4.21 -6.94
N ALA A 137 -0.77 4.74 -5.77
CA ALA A 137 -1.72 5.84 -5.61
C ALA A 137 -1.10 7.22 -5.94
N HIS A 138 0.21 7.40 -5.73
CA HIS A 138 0.88 8.70 -5.82
C HIS A 138 2.18 8.60 -6.64
N SER A 139 2.48 9.63 -7.44
CA SER A 139 3.70 9.67 -8.26
C SER A 139 4.95 10.02 -7.47
N GLN A 140 4.82 10.69 -6.33
CA GLN A 140 5.91 11.08 -5.44
C GLN A 140 5.54 10.73 -4.01
N VAL A 141 6.28 9.82 -3.39
CA VAL A 141 6.01 9.33 -2.03
C VAL A 141 7.26 9.44 -1.18
N PHE A 142 7.18 10.28 -0.15
CA PHE A 142 8.20 10.39 0.89
C PHE A 142 7.89 9.41 2.03
N PHE A 143 8.86 8.56 2.35
CA PHE A 143 8.79 7.62 3.47
C PHE A 143 9.73 8.06 4.59
N LEU A 144 9.17 8.28 5.78
CA LEU A 144 9.93 8.34 7.02
C LEU A 144 10.27 6.91 7.42
N THR A 145 11.54 6.51 7.31
CA THR A 145 11.99 5.14 7.55
C THR A 145 12.48 4.91 8.98
N GLY A 146 12.53 3.65 9.41
CA GLY A 146 13.07 3.27 10.72
C GLY A 146 12.58 1.91 11.19
N GLY A 147 13.28 1.32 12.16
CA GLY A 147 12.99 -0.03 12.62
C GLY A 147 13.29 -1.07 11.52
N GLY A 148 12.31 -1.93 11.20
CA GLY A 148 12.44 -2.93 10.14
C GLY A 148 12.26 -2.39 8.72
N ASP A 149 11.64 -1.20 8.57
CA ASP A 149 11.37 -0.58 7.27
C ASP A 149 12.45 0.45 6.92
N THR A 150 13.58 -0.08 6.45
CA THR A 150 14.71 0.71 5.93
C THR A 150 14.47 1.13 4.48
N PRO A 151 15.20 2.12 3.92
CA PRO A 151 15.13 2.43 2.50
C PRO A 151 15.35 1.21 1.60
N ALA A 152 16.32 0.36 1.94
CA ALA A 152 16.59 -0.87 1.18
C ALA A 152 15.40 -1.85 1.23
N SER A 153 14.80 -2.08 2.39
CA SER A 153 13.67 -3.02 2.53
C SER A 153 12.43 -2.53 1.79
N LEU A 154 12.15 -1.21 1.81
CA LEU A 154 11.05 -0.62 1.05
C LEU A 154 11.31 -0.73 -0.47
N CYS A 155 12.52 -0.44 -0.92
CA CYS A 155 12.94 -0.62 -2.32
C CYS A 155 12.84 -2.09 -2.76
N ALA A 156 13.17 -3.04 -1.89
CA ALA A 156 13.04 -4.48 -2.18
C ALA A 156 11.56 -4.89 -2.34
N LYS A 157 10.66 -4.42 -1.45
CA LYS A 157 9.21 -4.65 -1.57
C LYS A 157 8.66 -4.09 -2.89
N LEU A 158 9.06 -2.87 -3.28
CA LEU A 158 8.67 -2.26 -4.55
C LEU A 158 9.20 -3.05 -5.74
N THR A 159 10.45 -3.52 -5.69
CA THR A 159 11.08 -4.31 -6.75
C THR A 159 10.36 -5.65 -6.93
N ALA A 160 10.04 -6.35 -5.84
CA ALA A 160 9.29 -7.60 -5.86
C ALA A 160 7.88 -7.42 -6.46
N ALA A 161 7.27 -6.26 -6.27
CA ALA A 161 5.97 -5.92 -6.87
C ALA A 161 6.05 -5.48 -8.34
N GLY A 162 7.26 -5.38 -8.94
CA GLY A 162 7.44 -4.93 -10.32
C GLY A 162 7.71 -3.43 -10.47
N LEU A 163 7.78 -2.67 -9.36
CA LEU A 163 8.07 -1.22 -9.34
C LEU A 163 9.58 -0.92 -9.22
N GLY A 164 10.45 -1.89 -9.49
CA GLY A 164 11.90 -1.73 -9.37
C GLY A 164 12.53 -0.67 -10.30
N ALA A 165 11.83 -0.23 -11.33
CA ALA A 165 12.25 0.86 -12.22
C ALA A 165 11.90 2.27 -11.69
N ALA A 166 11.15 2.39 -10.58
CA ALA A 166 10.87 3.68 -9.97
C ALA A 166 12.18 4.35 -9.50
N HIS A 167 12.28 5.66 -9.71
CA HIS A 167 13.41 6.45 -9.19
C HIS A 167 13.32 6.51 -7.66
N ALA A 168 14.44 6.31 -7.02
CA ALA A 168 14.55 6.34 -5.57
C ALA A 168 15.68 7.30 -5.14
N LEU A 169 15.41 8.07 -4.12
CA LEU A 169 16.32 9.03 -3.53
C LEU A 169 16.35 8.80 -2.03
N VAL A 170 17.53 8.52 -1.49
CA VAL A 170 17.72 8.30 -0.05
C VAL A 170 18.53 9.46 0.51
N GLY A 171 17.97 10.12 1.54
CA GLY A 171 18.69 11.10 2.35
C GLY A 171 19.12 10.47 3.65
N GLU A 172 20.41 10.53 3.97
CA GLU A 172 21.02 9.98 5.18
C GLU A 172 21.57 11.12 6.03
N SER A 173 21.34 11.05 7.33
CA SER A 173 21.86 12.01 8.33
C SER A 173 21.65 13.47 7.95
N LEU A 174 20.50 13.80 7.39
CA LEU A 174 20.16 15.11 6.83
C LEU A 174 20.38 16.25 7.84
N GLY A 175 20.98 17.35 7.38
CA GLY A 175 21.28 18.53 8.19
C GLY A 175 22.39 18.30 9.21
N THR A 176 23.25 17.29 9.02
CA THR A 176 24.45 17.04 9.84
C THR A 176 25.71 17.03 8.97
N PRO A 177 26.92 17.11 9.55
CA PRO A 177 28.18 16.96 8.77
C PRO A 177 28.30 15.61 8.03
N ALA A 178 27.53 14.60 8.41
CA ALA A 178 27.51 13.28 7.75
C ALA A 178 26.38 13.15 6.72
N GLU A 179 25.78 14.26 6.29
CA GLU A 179 24.73 14.27 5.29
C GLU A 179 25.19 13.61 3.98
N SER A 180 24.34 12.71 3.46
CA SER A 180 24.58 12.07 2.18
C SER A 180 23.24 11.91 1.43
N ILE A 181 23.27 12.14 0.13
CA ILE A 181 22.13 11.93 -0.77
C ILE A 181 22.54 10.89 -1.82
N ARG A 182 21.72 9.83 -1.94
CA ARG A 182 21.93 8.78 -2.94
C ARG A 182 20.73 8.69 -3.87
N PHE A 183 21.04 8.61 -5.15
CA PHE A 183 20.07 8.45 -6.24
C PHE A 183 20.25 7.10 -6.91
N GLY A 184 19.16 6.53 -7.41
CA GLY A 184 19.19 5.31 -8.21
C GLY A 184 17.79 4.81 -8.53
N LEU A 185 17.69 3.63 -9.08
CA LEU A 185 16.43 2.93 -9.23
C LEU A 185 16.14 2.10 -7.97
N ALA A 186 14.86 1.89 -7.66
CA ALA A 186 14.48 1.11 -6.48
C ALA A 186 15.19 -0.25 -6.44
N ARG A 187 15.30 -0.96 -7.59
CA ARG A 187 16.02 -2.24 -7.68
C ARG A 187 17.51 -2.13 -7.33
N GLU A 188 18.15 -0.99 -7.60
CA GLU A 188 19.57 -0.78 -7.34
C GLU A 188 19.81 -0.45 -5.87
N LEU A 189 18.93 0.36 -5.26
CA LEU A 189 19.02 0.73 -3.87
C LEU A 189 18.55 -0.38 -2.93
N ALA A 190 17.75 -1.34 -3.40
CA ALA A 190 17.32 -2.50 -2.62
C ALA A 190 18.48 -3.36 -2.09
N ALA A 191 19.61 -3.39 -2.80
CA ALA A 191 20.79 -4.17 -2.42
C ALA A 191 21.82 -3.37 -1.59
N GLN A 192 21.55 -2.09 -1.29
CA GLN A 192 22.48 -1.22 -0.58
C GLN A 192 22.17 -1.15 0.93
N SER A 193 23.16 -0.67 1.69
CA SER A 193 23.01 -0.38 3.12
C SER A 193 22.99 1.13 3.32
N PHE A 194 22.17 1.60 4.27
CA PHE A 194 21.97 3.00 4.59
C PHE A 194 22.12 3.26 6.09
N ALA A 195 22.46 4.48 6.45
CA ALA A 195 22.55 4.90 7.83
C ALA A 195 21.19 4.74 8.56
N PRO A 196 21.18 4.51 9.89
CA PRO A 196 19.93 4.39 10.64
C PRO A 196 19.01 5.61 10.57
N LEU A 197 19.58 6.81 10.42
CA LEU A 197 18.83 8.05 10.22
C LEU A 197 18.73 8.35 8.74
N SER A 198 17.81 7.69 8.06
CA SER A 198 17.56 7.90 6.64
C SER A 198 16.08 8.07 6.34
N VAL A 199 15.81 8.65 5.18
CA VAL A 199 14.48 8.81 4.59
C VAL A 199 14.55 8.44 3.11
N LEU A 200 13.40 8.07 2.54
CA LEU A 200 13.31 7.62 1.16
C LEU A 200 12.24 8.44 0.42
N LEU A 201 12.59 8.98 -0.73
CA LEU A 201 11.64 9.52 -1.70
C LEU A 201 11.59 8.58 -2.90
N ILE A 202 10.40 8.09 -3.23
CA ILE A 202 10.14 7.33 -4.46
C ILE A 202 9.41 8.20 -5.44
N GLU A 203 9.87 8.16 -6.69
CA GLU A 203 9.27 8.90 -7.79
C GLU A 203 9.08 7.99 -8.99
N ARG A 204 7.94 8.07 -9.60
CA ARG A 204 7.63 7.36 -10.84
C ARG A 204 6.84 8.24 -11.80
N GLU A 205 6.91 7.90 -13.06
CA GLU A 205 6.02 8.49 -14.04
C GLU A 205 4.55 8.24 -13.67
N ALA A 206 3.69 9.19 -14.01
CA ALA A 206 2.26 9.03 -13.83
C ALA A 206 1.78 7.78 -14.59
N LEU A 207 1.07 6.90 -13.90
CA LEU A 207 0.42 5.77 -14.58
C LEU A 207 -0.70 6.30 -15.48
N PRO A 208 -0.95 5.62 -16.62
CA PRO A 208 -2.08 5.98 -17.46
C PRO A 208 -3.38 5.94 -16.64
N PRO A 209 -4.39 6.75 -16.99
CA PRO A 209 -5.66 6.77 -16.28
C PRO A 209 -6.24 5.36 -16.20
N ARG A 210 -6.55 4.89 -15.01
CA ARG A 210 -7.17 3.58 -14.78
C ARG A 210 -8.61 3.63 -15.27
N ARG A 211 -8.90 2.92 -16.35
CA ARG A 211 -10.25 2.79 -16.91
C ARG A 211 -10.74 1.36 -16.66
N THR A 212 -11.66 1.21 -15.75
CA THR A 212 -12.32 -0.06 -15.43
C THR A 212 -13.72 0.26 -14.91
N PRO A 213 -14.73 -0.62 -15.05
CA PRO A 213 -14.67 -1.90 -15.76
C PRO A 213 -14.88 -1.76 -17.28
N GLY A 214 -14.52 -2.82 -18.02
CA GLY A 214 -14.85 -2.94 -19.43
C GLY A 214 -13.78 -2.41 -20.39
N LEU A 215 -12.51 -2.67 -20.12
CA LEU A 215 -11.42 -2.42 -21.07
C LEU A 215 -11.68 -3.13 -22.41
N PRO A 216 -11.38 -2.51 -23.57
CA PRO A 216 -11.52 -3.17 -24.87
C PRO A 216 -10.74 -4.48 -24.96
N ASP A 217 -11.29 -5.47 -25.67
CA ASP A 217 -10.65 -6.80 -25.82
C ASP A 217 -9.31 -6.74 -26.56
N ASP A 218 -9.13 -5.79 -27.48
CA ASP A 218 -7.92 -5.55 -28.26
C ASP A 218 -6.83 -4.82 -27.46
N ALA A 219 -7.20 -4.24 -26.33
CA ALA A 219 -6.23 -3.67 -25.42
C ALA A 219 -5.36 -4.74 -24.72
N PHE A 220 -5.80 -5.99 -24.64
CA PHE A 220 -5.06 -7.07 -24.01
C PHE A 220 -4.11 -7.79 -24.97
N ILE A 221 -2.96 -8.24 -24.45
CA ILE A 221 -2.10 -9.20 -25.15
C ILE A 221 -2.80 -10.55 -25.10
N ARG A 222 -2.97 -11.20 -26.27
CA ARG A 222 -3.69 -12.46 -26.42
C ARG A 222 -2.84 -13.45 -27.19
N GLY A 223 -3.03 -14.75 -26.88
CA GLY A 223 -2.54 -15.91 -27.61
C GLY A 223 -3.71 -16.80 -28.04
N ALA A 224 -3.48 -18.11 -28.03
CA ALA A 224 -4.51 -19.12 -28.26
C ALA A 224 -5.43 -19.33 -27.06
N VAL A 225 -5.06 -18.82 -25.89
CA VAL A 225 -5.79 -18.97 -24.63
C VAL A 225 -7.14 -18.23 -24.68
N PRO A 226 -8.26 -18.83 -24.29
CA PRO A 226 -9.55 -18.17 -24.21
C PRO A 226 -9.52 -16.94 -23.29
N MET A 227 -10.25 -15.89 -23.68
CA MET A 227 -10.34 -14.65 -22.91
C MET A 227 -11.80 -14.29 -22.68
N THR A 228 -12.15 -13.98 -21.44
CA THR A 228 -13.44 -13.39 -21.06
C THR A 228 -13.61 -12.04 -21.75
N LYS A 229 -14.72 -11.84 -22.46
CA LYS A 229 -14.98 -10.67 -23.29
C LYS A 229 -15.37 -9.44 -22.46
N GLN A 230 -15.17 -8.26 -23.03
CA GLN A 230 -15.34 -6.95 -22.38
C GLN A 230 -16.64 -6.83 -21.58
N GLU A 231 -17.78 -7.14 -22.20
CA GLU A 231 -19.09 -6.97 -21.57
C GLU A 231 -19.30 -7.96 -20.41
N VAL A 232 -18.76 -9.17 -20.54
CA VAL A 232 -18.81 -10.20 -19.51
C VAL A 232 -17.90 -9.81 -18.34
N ARG A 233 -16.68 -9.28 -18.60
CA ARG A 233 -15.79 -8.78 -17.57
C ARG A 233 -16.43 -7.65 -16.77
N ALA A 234 -16.99 -6.64 -17.49
CA ALA A 234 -17.66 -5.51 -16.84
C ALA A 234 -18.80 -5.95 -15.93
N ALA A 235 -19.63 -6.89 -16.42
CA ALA A 235 -20.73 -7.44 -15.64
C ALA A 235 -20.23 -8.26 -14.44
N ALA A 236 -19.15 -9.06 -14.58
CA ALA A 236 -18.56 -9.84 -13.50
C ALA A 236 -18.03 -8.95 -12.38
N LEU A 237 -17.30 -7.88 -12.69
CA LEU A 237 -16.82 -6.90 -11.70
C LEU A 237 -17.98 -6.23 -10.95
N ALA A 238 -19.04 -5.85 -11.68
CA ALA A 238 -20.24 -5.28 -11.09
C ALA A 238 -20.95 -6.27 -10.13
N LYS A 239 -21.07 -7.54 -10.51
CA LYS A 239 -21.63 -8.62 -9.67
C LYS A 239 -20.77 -8.90 -8.43
N LEU A 240 -19.47 -8.79 -8.54
CA LEU A 240 -18.54 -8.93 -7.40
C LEU A 240 -18.55 -7.71 -6.49
N ALA A 241 -19.11 -6.58 -6.91
CA ALA A 241 -19.15 -5.32 -6.15
C ALA A 241 -17.76 -4.97 -5.56
N VAL A 242 -16.73 -4.99 -6.42
CA VAL A 242 -15.33 -4.81 -6.03
C VAL A 242 -15.11 -3.46 -5.36
N THR A 243 -14.43 -3.46 -4.22
CA THR A 243 -14.03 -2.25 -3.49
C THR A 243 -12.52 -1.98 -3.63
N PRO A 244 -12.05 -0.75 -3.39
CA PRO A 244 -10.63 -0.41 -3.53
C PRO A 244 -9.68 -1.21 -2.64
N THR A 245 -10.13 -1.78 -1.53
CA THR A 245 -9.31 -2.47 -0.53
C THR A 245 -9.46 -3.98 -0.53
N ASP A 246 -10.26 -4.55 -1.43
CA ASP A 246 -10.55 -5.99 -1.46
C ASP A 246 -9.29 -6.85 -1.72
N THR A 247 -9.25 -7.99 -1.07
CA THR A 247 -8.43 -9.14 -1.45
C THR A 247 -9.21 -10.01 -2.41
N LEU A 248 -8.76 -10.13 -3.64
CA LEU A 248 -9.50 -10.76 -4.74
C LEU A 248 -8.76 -11.98 -5.27
N TRP A 249 -9.52 -13.02 -5.63
CA TRP A 249 -8.97 -14.16 -6.37
C TRP A 249 -9.63 -14.26 -7.75
N ASP A 250 -8.81 -14.60 -8.75
CA ASP A 250 -9.24 -14.99 -10.10
C ASP A 250 -8.77 -16.42 -10.35
N VAL A 251 -9.69 -17.37 -10.27
CA VAL A 251 -9.42 -18.81 -10.39
C VAL A 251 -9.67 -19.29 -11.81
N GLY A 252 -8.62 -19.83 -12.45
CA GLY A 252 -8.62 -20.12 -13.87
C GLY A 252 -8.52 -18.83 -14.69
N ALA A 253 -7.49 -18.05 -14.41
CA ALA A 253 -7.36 -16.66 -14.87
C ALA A 253 -7.15 -16.49 -16.37
N GLY A 254 -6.71 -17.57 -17.08
CA GLY A 254 -6.50 -17.56 -18.52
C GLY A 254 -5.53 -16.47 -18.95
N THR A 255 -5.97 -15.54 -19.80
CA THR A 255 -5.14 -14.41 -20.24
C THR A 255 -4.90 -13.34 -19.17
N GLY A 256 -5.51 -13.47 -17.97
CA GLY A 256 -5.47 -12.46 -16.90
C GLY A 256 -6.34 -11.23 -17.16
N SER A 257 -7.24 -11.28 -18.13
CA SER A 257 -8.04 -10.10 -18.47
C SER A 257 -9.00 -9.68 -17.36
N VAL A 258 -9.57 -10.63 -16.62
CA VAL A 258 -10.38 -10.35 -15.41
C VAL A 258 -9.46 -9.91 -14.28
N SER A 259 -8.36 -10.64 -14.05
CA SER A 259 -7.37 -10.32 -13.01
C SER A 259 -6.86 -8.88 -13.10
N VAL A 260 -6.54 -8.41 -14.32
CA VAL A 260 -6.10 -7.02 -14.56
C VAL A 260 -7.20 -6.03 -14.19
N GLU A 261 -8.44 -6.22 -14.66
CA GLU A 261 -9.52 -5.30 -14.32
C GLU A 261 -9.87 -5.32 -12.82
N LEU A 262 -9.79 -6.47 -12.17
CA LEU A 262 -9.90 -6.57 -10.71
C LEU A 262 -8.79 -5.76 -10.01
N ALA A 263 -7.54 -5.87 -10.48
CA ALA A 263 -6.41 -5.12 -9.91
C ALA A 263 -6.52 -3.60 -10.14
N LEU A 264 -7.05 -3.18 -11.27
CA LEU A 264 -7.31 -1.77 -11.55
C LEU A 264 -8.45 -1.21 -10.71
N ALA A 265 -9.43 -2.01 -10.32
CA ALA A 265 -10.54 -1.63 -9.45
C ALA A 265 -10.11 -1.61 -7.97
N ALA A 266 -9.40 -2.63 -7.51
CA ALA A 266 -8.91 -2.74 -6.14
C ALA A 266 -7.60 -1.97 -5.94
N THR A 267 -7.66 -0.64 -6.01
CA THR A 267 -6.48 0.25 -6.05
C THR A 267 -5.59 0.20 -4.81
N ALA A 268 -6.12 -0.19 -3.66
CA ALA A 268 -5.43 -0.38 -2.39
C ALA A 268 -5.57 -1.83 -1.88
N GLY A 269 -6.06 -2.73 -2.73
CA GLY A 269 -6.24 -4.15 -2.49
C GLY A 269 -5.22 -5.01 -3.23
N GLN A 270 -5.38 -6.33 -3.13
CA GLN A 270 -4.50 -7.32 -3.75
C GLN A 270 -5.32 -8.31 -4.59
N VAL A 271 -4.77 -8.72 -5.74
CA VAL A 271 -5.37 -9.73 -6.62
C VAL A 271 -4.43 -10.91 -6.76
N TYR A 272 -4.98 -12.12 -6.65
CA TYR A 272 -4.26 -13.38 -6.86
C TYR A 272 -4.88 -14.10 -8.07
N ALA A 273 -4.15 -14.13 -9.18
CA ALA A 273 -4.51 -14.86 -10.37
C ALA A 273 -3.96 -16.29 -10.29
N VAL A 274 -4.83 -17.27 -10.22
CA VAL A 274 -4.44 -18.70 -10.15
C VAL A 274 -4.62 -19.34 -11.52
N GLU A 275 -3.53 -19.82 -12.11
CA GLU A 275 -3.49 -20.42 -13.43
C GLU A 275 -2.43 -21.52 -13.49
N CYS A 276 -2.71 -22.58 -14.24
CA CYS A 276 -1.83 -23.73 -14.37
C CYS A 276 -1.28 -23.95 -15.79
N ASP A 277 -1.78 -23.22 -16.78
CA ASP A 277 -1.29 -23.28 -18.15
C ASP A 277 -0.10 -22.31 -18.31
N PRO A 278 1.10 -22.79 -18.70
CA PRO A 278 2.28 -21.95 -18.85
C PRO A 278 2.11 -20.81 -19.88
N GLU A 279 1.38 -21.04 -21.00
CA GLU A 279 1.11 -19.99 -21.99
C GLU A 279 0.22 -18.89 -21.38
N ALA A 280 -0.82 -19.29 -20.65
CA ALA A 280 -1.69 -18.37 -19.94
C ALA A 280 -0.94 -17.59 -18.85
N CYS A 281 -0.07 -18.24 -18.07
CA CYS A 281 0.77 -17.58 -17.06
C CYS A 281 1.66 -16.50 -17.68
N ALA A 282 2.28 -16.78 -18.83
CA ALA A 282 3.09 -15.79 -19.56
C ALA A 282 2.25 -14.58 -20.02
N LEU A 283 1.01 -14.81 -20.49
CA LEU A 283 0.09 -13.76 -20.89
C LEU A 283 -0.35 -12.90 -19.70
N ILE A 284 -0.62 -13.50 -18.53
CA ILE A 284 -0.95 -12.79 -17.31
C ILE A 284 0.18 -11.81 -16.94
N GLN A 285 1.45 -12.26 -16.97
CA GLN A 285 2.60 -11.41 -16.66
C GLN A 285 2.72 -10.23 -17.63
N GLN A 286 2.60 -10.50 -18.95
CA GLN A 286 2.65 -9.45 -19.97
C GLN A 286 1.52 -8.42 -19.82
N ASN A 287 0.29 -8.88 -19.55
CA ASN A 287 -0.85 -7.99 -19.32
C ASN A 287 -0.69 -7.21 -18.00
N ARG A 288 -0.21 -7.86 -16.93
CA ARG A 288 0.12 -7.19 -15.66
C ARG A 288 1.06 -6.00 -15.88
N GLU A 289 2.14 -6.19 -16.63
CA GLU A 289 3.10 -5.14 -16.96
C GLU A 289 2.49 -4.05 -17.83
N LYS A 290 1.81 -4.45 -18.93
CA LYS A 290 1.18 -3.52 -19.87
C LYS A 290 0.20 -2.56 -19.20
N PHE A 291 -0.58 -3.04 -18.25
CA PHE A 291 -1.59 -2.24 -17.54
C PHE A 291 -1.12 -1.69 -16.20
N ALA A 292 0.17 -1.88 -15.85
CA ALA A 292 0.71 -1.51 -14.54
C ALA A 292 -0.15 -2.03 -13.37
N ALA A 293 -0.65 -3.25 -13.51
CA ALA A 293 -1.48 -3.92 -12.49
C ALA A 293 -0.57 -4.58 -11.43
N TYR A 294 0.27 -3.79 -10.76
CA TYR A 294 1.34 -4.30 -9.89
C TYR A 294 0.85 -4.88 -8.56
N ASN A 295 -0.41 -4.64 -8.21
CA ASN A 295 -1.10 -5.31 -7.12
C ASN A 295 -1.72 -6.66 -7.53
N LEU A 296 -1.39 -7.17 -8.73
CA LEU A 296 -1.72 -8.51 -9.21
C LEU A 296 -0.53 -9.45 -9.00
N THR A 297 -0.77 -10.56 -8.30
CA THR A 297 0.20 -11.65 -8.10
C THR A 297 -0.26 -12.88 -8.86
N LEU A 298 0.59 -13.42 -9.73
CA LEU A 298 0.36 -14.70 -10.39
C LEU A 298 0.73 -15.85 -9.46
N ILE A 299 -0.16 -16.83 -9.37
CA ILE A 299 0.03 -18.10 -8.66
C ILE A 299 -0.03 -19.21 -9.68
N GLU A 300 1.12 -19.73 -10.05
CA GLU A 300 1.22 -20.87 -10.99
C GLU A 300 0.83 -22.17 -10.27
N GLY A 301 -0.31 -22.72 -10.64
CA GLY A 301 -0.79 -23.93 -10.01
C GLY A 301 -2.25 -24.23 -10.30
N LYS A 302 -2.69 -25.41 -9.90
CA LYS A 302 -4.05 -25.89 -10.08
C LYS A 302 -4.89 -25.63 -8.83
N ALA A 303 -6.09 -25.09 -9.01
CA ALA A 303 -7.07 -25.00 -7.92
C ALA A 303 -7.77 -26.36 -7.71
N PRO A 304 -8.06 -26.77 -6.45
CA PRO A 304 -8.00 -25.96 -5.23
C PRO A 304 -6.62 -25.95 -4.54
N GLU A 305 -5.65 -26.77 -4.89
CA GLU A 305 -4.38 -26.98 -4.18
C GLU A 305 -3.61 -25.65 -4.03
N ALA A 306 -3.55 -24.85 -5.10
CA ALA A 306 -2.85 -23.57 -5.12
C ALA A 306 -3.52 -22.47 -4.23
N LEU A 307 -4.77 -22.70 -3.78
CA LEU A 307 -5.50 -21.73 -2.95
C LEU A 307 -5.09 -21.80 -1.47
N GLY A 308 -4.46 -22.89 -1.04
CA GLY A 308 -4.19 -23.16 0.38
C GLY A 308 -3.35 -22.09 1.07
N ALA A 309 -2.32 -21.55 0.42
CA ALA A 309 -1.41 -20.56 0.96
C ALA A 309 -1.89 -19.10 0.81
N LEU A 310 -2.96 -18.83 0.05
CA LEU A 310 -3.44 -17.48 -0.22
C LEU A 310 -4.13 -16.87 1.01
N PRO A 311 -4.10 -15.54 1.19
CA PRO A 311 -4.88 -14.87 2.21
C PRO A 311 -6.39 -15.05 1.94
N ALA A 312 -7.23 -14.88 2.97
CA ALA A 312 -8.67 -14.98 2.84
C ALA A 312 -9.20 -13.95 1.82
N PRO A 313 -10.00 -14.35 0.81
CA PRO A 313 -10.50 -13.43 -0.19
C PRO A 313 -11.80 -12.73 0.27
N ASP A 314 -11.98 -11.46 -0.13
CA ASP A 314 -13.25 -10.74 0.00
C ASP A 314 -14.20 -11.06 -1.16
N ALA A 315 -13.63 -11.29 -2.36
CA ALA A 315 -14.39 -11.73 -3.51
C ALA A 315 -13.56 -12.62 -4.45
N VAL A 316 -14.24 -13.52 -5.15
CA VAL A 316 -13.61 -14.50 -6.05
C VAL A 316 -14.36 -14.57 -7.36
N PHE A 317 -13.61 -14.38 -8.46
CA PHE A 317 -14.06 -14.75 -9.79
C PHE A 317 -13.58 -16.16 -10.11
N ILE A 318 -14.44 -16.99 -10.67
CA ILE A 318 -14.13 -18.36 -11.10
C ILE A 318 -14.40 -18.46 -12.60
N GLY A 319 -13.32 -18.40 -13.40
CA GLY A 319 -13.36 -18.53 -14.85
C GLY A 319 -13.25 -19.96 -15.35
N GLY A 320 -12.64 -20.86 -14.55
CA GLY A 320 -12.50 -22.26 -14.86
C GLY A 320 -11.89 -23.06 -13.71
N THR A 321 -12.37 -24.29 -13.51
CA THR A 321 -11.92 -25.17 -12.41
C THR A 321 -11.41 -26.51 -12.87
N LYS A 322 -11.46 -26.81 -14.20
CA LYS A 322 -11.12 -28.15 -14.75
C LYS A 322 -11.82 -29.29 -14.02
N GLY A 323 -13.10 -29.09 -13.65
CA GLY A 323 -13.95 -30.09 -13.00
C GLY A 323 -13.99 -30.04 -11.46
N ASN A 324 -13.20 -29.15 -10.81
CA ASN A 324 -13.08 -29.08 -9.34
C ASN A 324 -13.97 -27.97 -8.72
N MET A 325 -15.13 -27.68 -9.29
CA MET A 325 -15.98 -26.54 -8.88
C MET A 325 -16.31 -26.57 -7.39
N ASP A 326 -16.82 -27.69 -6.89
CA ASP A 326 -17.21 -27.84 -5.48
C ASP A 326 -16.01 -27.66 -4.52
N ALA A 327 -14.88 -28.31 -4.83
CA ALA A 327 -13.68 -28.19 -4.02
C ALA A 327 -13.11 -26.75 -3.99
N VAL A 328 -13.20 -26.01 -5.09
CA VAL A 328 -12.81 -24.60 -5.16
C VAL A 328 -13.73 -23.74 -4.30
N ILE A 329 -15.05 -23.88 -4.41
CA ILE A 329 -16.03 -23.15 -3.59
C ILE A 329 -15.79 -23.46 -2.10
N ASN A 330 -15.61 -24.74 -1.76
CA ASN A 330 -15.31 -25.16 -0.39
C ASN A 330 -14.04 -24.48 0.15
N ALA A 331 -12.96 -24.44 -0.62
CA ALA A 331 -11.69 -23.81 -0.24
C ALA A 331 -11.86 -22.30 0.01
N VAL A 332 -12.64 -21.60 -0.81
CA VAL A 332 -12.96 -20.18 -0.64
C VAL A 332 -13.74 -19.95 0.65
N LEU A 333 -14.85 -20.65 0.84
CA LEU A 333 -15.77 -20.48 1.98
C LEU A 333 -15.14 -20.92 3.30
N HIS A 334 -14.20 -21.86 3.28
CA HIS A 334 -13.41 -22.21 4.45
C HIS A 334 -12.54 -21.06 4.94
N LYS A 335 -11.96 -20.30 4.02
CA LYS A 335 -11.12 -19.13 4.35
C LYS A 335 -11.94 -17.89 4.70
N ASN A 336 -12.98 -17.62 3.94
CA ASN A 336 -13.92 -16.52 4.19
C ASN A 336 -15.36 -16.96 3.87
N PRO A 337 -16.15 -17.32 4.87
CA PRO A 337 -17.56 -17.69 4.66
C PRO A 337 -18.43 -16.56 4.08
N ALA A 338 -17.98 -15.32 4.13
CA ALA A 338 -18.67 -14.15 3.59
C ALA A 338 -18.13 -13.69 2.22
N ALA A 339 -17.21 -14.44 1.60
CA ALA A 339 -16.65 -14.11 0.30
C ALA A 339 -17.75 -14.04 -0.77
N ARG A 340 -17.70 -12.97 -1.57
CA ARG A 340 -18.58 -12.80 -2.74
C ARG A 340 -18.05 -13.66 -3.89
N LEU A 341 -18.94 -14.44 -4.50
CA LEU A 341 -18.58 -15.37 -5.58
C LEU A 341 -19.24 -14.93 -6.90
N CYS A 342 -18.47 -14.96 -7.98
CA CYS A 342 -18.98 -14.84 -9.34
C CYS A 342 -18.32 -15.90 -10.24
N ILE A 343 -19.13 -16.82 -10.76
CA ILE A 343 -18.69 -17.94 -11.59
C ILE A 343 -19.12 -17.67 -13.02
N ALA A 344 -18.21 -17.81 -13.99
CA ALA A 344 -18.52 -17.72 -15.41
C ALA A 344 -18.69 -19.12 -16.02
N ALA A 345 -19.79 -19.35 -16.72
CA ALA A 345 -20.06 -20.60 -17.41
C ALA A 345 -20.55 -20.34 -18.85
N ILE A 346 -20.02 -21.11 -19.81
CA ILE A 346 -20.46 -21.10 -21.20
C ILE A 346 -21.30 -22.39 -21.48
N ALA A 347 -20.90 -23.52 -20.91
CA ALA A 347 -21.58 -24.79 -21.04
C ALA A 347 -22.68 -24.95 -20.00
N LEU A 348 -23.78 -25.58 -20.39
CA LEU A 348 -24.91 -25.87 -19.50
C LEU A 348 -24.53 -26.83 -18.36
N GLU A 349 -23.61 -27.74 -18.61
CA GLU A 349 -23.07 -28.65 -17.60
C GLU A 349 -22.33 -27.88 -16.52
N THR A 350 -21.52 -26.88 -16.89
CA THR A 350 -20.81 -26.02 -15.95
C THR A 350 -21.79 -25.17 -15.13
N LEU A 351 -22.82 -24.64 -15.79
CA LEU A 351 -23.90 -23.89 -15.12
C LEU A 351 -24.61 -24.76 -14.07
N SER A 352 -25.03 -25.97 -14.47
CA SER A 352 -25.70 -26.89 -13.54
C SER A 352 -24.81 -27.28 -12.36
N THR A 353 -23.52 -27.57 -12.63
CA THR A 353 -22.55 -27.90 -11.58
C THR A 353 -22.33 -26.73 -10.61
N ALA A 354 -22.23 -25.51 -11.13
CA ALA A 354 -22.05 -24.32 -10.29
C ALA A 354 -23.25 -24.07 -9.36
N ILE A 355 -24.48 -24.19 -9.89
CA ILE A 355 -25.71 -24.06 -9.10
C ILE A 355 -25.76 -25.13 -8.01
N ALA A 356 -25.51 -26.40 -8.37
CA ALA A 356 -25.53 -27.50 -7.41
C ALA A 356 -24.50 -27.32 -6.29
N ALA A 357 -23.27 -26.91 -6.64
CA ALA A 357 -22.20 -26.66 -5.67
C ALA A 357 -22.54 -25.50 -4.73
N LEU A 358 -23.02 -24.37 -5.25
CA LEU A 358 -23.46 -23.24 -4.40
C LEU A 358 -24.56 -23.67 -3.42
N THR A 359 -25.56 -24.40 -3.92
CA THR A 359 -26.68 -24.90 -3.09
C THR A 359 -26.17 -25.87 -2.00
N ALA A 360 -25.24 -26.76 -2.32
CA ALA A 360 -24.66 -27.70 -1.34
C ALA A 360 -23.94 -26.97 -0.20
N HIS A 361 -23.38 -25.78 -0.47
CA HIS A 361 -22.76 -24.91 0.54
C HIS A 361 -23.71 -23.89 1.18
N GLY A 362 -25.03 -24.02 1.00
CA GLY A 362 -26.04 -23.17 1.62
C GLY A 362 -26.11 -21.75 1.04
N LEU A 363 -25.71 -21.59 -0.23
CA LEU A 363 -25.80 -20.33 -0.95
C LEU A 363 -26.93 -20.35 -1.96
N ALA A 364 -27.76 -19.31 -2.02
CA ALA A 364 -28.72 -19.10 -3.09
C ALA A 364 -28.00 -18.66 -4.37
N ALA A 365 -28.18 -19.41 -5.44
CA ALA A 365 -27.57 -19.09 -6.74
C ALA A 365 -28.47 -18.11 -7.51
N GLU A 366 -27.91 -16.95 -7.89
CA GLU A 366 -28.51 -16.04 -8.87
C GLU A 366 -27.79 -16.22 -10.21
N VAL A 367 -28.54 -16.45 -11.29
CA VAL A 367 -28.00 -16.66 -12.63
C VAL A 367 -28.36 -15.48 -13.53
N THR A 368 -27.35 -14.86 -14.12
CA THR A 368 -27.52 -13.80 -15.14
C THR A 368 -26.91 -14.26 -16.45
N GLN A 369 -27.70 -14.26 -17.52
CA GLN A 369 -27.21 -14.54 -18.87
C GLN A 369 -26.77 -13.25 -19.56
N ILE A 370 -25.55 -13.22 -20.10
CA ILE A 370 -24.99 -12.14 -20.91
C ILE A 370 -24.93 -12.61 -22.36
N ALA A 371 -25.79 -12.05 -23.22
CA ALA A 371 -25.80 -12.29 -24.65
C ALA A 371 -25.32 -11.02 -25.37
N VAL A 372 -24.28 -11.14 -26.18
CA VAL A 372 -23.63 -10.01 -26.86
C VAL A 372 -23.62 -10.26 -28.36
N SER A 373 -24.06 -9.27 -29.12
CA SER A 373 -23.86 -9.21 -30.57
C SER A 373 -23.05 -7.96 -30.92
N ARG A 374 -22.05 -8.13 -31.79
CA ARG A 374 -21.20 -7.00 -32.23
C ARG A 374 -21.32 -6.82 -33.74
N THR A 375 -21.24 -5.57 -34.19
CA THR A 375 -21.23 -5.29 -35.61
C THR A 375 -19.95 -5.75 -36.28
N LYS A 376 -20.08 -6.36 -37.46
CA LYS A 376 -18.99 -6.67 -38.38
C LYS A 376 -19.31 -6.02 -39.72
N THR A 377 -18.42 -5.17 -40.22
CA THR A 377 -18.55 -4.54 -41.54
C THR A 377 -18.25 -5.57 -42.63
N ALA A 378 -19.13 -5.69 -43.61
CA ALA A 378 -18.97 -6.49 -44.81
C ALA A 378 -19.37 -5.65 -46.02
N GLY A 379 -18.39 -5.10 -46.73
CA GLY A 379 -18.62 -4.08 -47.75
C GLY A 379 -19.26 -2.81 -47.16
N SER A 380 -20.43 -2.42 -47.67
CA SER A 380 -21.22 -1.30 -47.16
C SER A 380 -22.21 -1.68 -46.04
N LEU A 381 -22.28 -2.94 -45.65
CA LEU A 381 -23.24 -3.45 -44.68
C LEU A 381 -22.63 -3.65 -43.30
N HIS A 382 -23.44 -3.46 -42.26
CA HIS A 382 -23.11 -3.73 -40.85
C HIS A 382 -23.92 -4.94 -40.38
N LEU A 383 -23.28 -6.10 -40.28
CA LEU A 383 -23.89 -7.34 -39.83
C LEU A 383 -23.75 -7.46 -38.31
N LEU A 384 -24.79 -7.93 -37.63
CA LEU A 384 -24.72 -8.32 -36.22
C LEU A 384 -24.22 -9.76 -36.09
N MET A 385 -23.07 -9.95 -35.48
CA MET A 385 -22.48 -11.26 -35.18
C MET A 385 -22.70 -11.57 -33.70
N ALA A 386 -23.47 -12.64 -33.43
CA ALA A 386 -23.70 -13.11 -32.06
C ALA A 386 -22.47 -13.83 -31.51
N ASN A 387 -22.10 -13.54 -30.29
CA ASN A 387 -21.17 -14.35 -29.51
C ASN A 387 -21.94 -15.43 -28.72
N ASN A 388 -21.28 -16.51 -28.32
CA ASN A 388 -21.88 -17.46 -27.39
C ASN A 388 -22.30 -16.74 -26.12
N PRO A 389 -23.51 -16.96 -25.60
CA PRO A 389 -23.92 -16.40 -24.33
C PRO A 389 -23.06 -16.95 -23.20
N VAL A 390 -22.82 -16.13 -22.19
CA VAL A 390 -22.11 -16.51 -20.97
C VAL A 390 -23.05 -16.33 -19.80
N PHE A 391 -23.07 -17.32 -18.90
CA PHE A 391 -23.80 -17.22 -17.64
C PHE A 391 -22.85 -16.75 -16.53
N LEU A 392 -23.26 -15.74 -15.80
CA LEU A 392 -22.64 -15.32 -14.54
C LEU A 392 -23.51 -15.81 -13.39
N ILE A 393 -22.95 -16.63 -12.53
CA ILE A 393 -23.63 -17.21 -11.38
C ILE A 393 -23.02 -16.62 -10.12
N THR A 394 -23.84 -15.95 -9.29
CA THR A 394 -23.44 -15.44 -7.99
C THR A 394 -24.08 -16.22 -6.87
N GLY A 395 -23.36 -16.40 -5.76
CA GLY A 395 -23.87 -17.04 -4.55
C GLY A 395 -24.05 -16.01 -3.45
N ALA A 396 -25.26 -15.91 -2.89
CA ALA A 396 -25.55 -15.12 -1.72
C ALA A 396 -26.05 -16.01 -0.56
N ARG A 397 -25.69 -15.67 0.67
CA ARG A 397 -26.31 -16.36 1.82
C ARG A 397 -27.77 -15.95 1.93
N THR A 398 -28.64 -16.94 2.09
CA THR A 398 -30.07 -16.76 2.39
C THR A 398 -30.27 -16.29 3.82
#